data_4bafe684ee4bf82356fa847d2ee9f2af
#
_entry.id   4bafe684ee4bf82356fa847d2ee9f2af
#
_cell.length_a   1.000
_cell.length_b   1.000
_cell.length_c   1.000
_cell.angle_alpha   90.00
_cell.angle_beta   90.00
_cell.angle_gamma   90.00
#
_symmetry.space_group_name_H-M   'P 1'
#
loop_
_entity.id
_entity.type
_entity.pdbx_description
1 polymer ?
#
loop_
_entity_poly.entity_id
_entity_poly.type
_entity_poly.pdbx_seq_one_letter_code
_entity_poly.pdbx_strand_id
1 'polypeptide(L)'
;ITIEGHNKHIEYFKHLFSSLGNDVAIISKENKSLYHAASVTVSNLILGLINNAINYLEDCGFTKETAMKALYPLIEFNLKNIKEKGVIDSLTGPVERGDLVTVINHLDVLREEDKELYRLLSRNILKIAKVKNLNRDYKNLEEYLGE
;
A
#
# COMPACT_ATOMS: atom_id res chain seq x y z
N ILE A 1 -17.21 12.23 2.01
CA ILE A 1 -18.35 11.28 1.95
C ILE A 1 -18.48 10.79 0.51
N THR A 2 -18.74 9.47 0.32
CA THR A 2 -19.03 8.90 -1.00
C THR A 2 -20.49 8.47 -1.05
N ILE A 3 -21.19 8.83 -2.12
CA ILE A 3 -22.60 8.49 -2.32
C ILE A 3 -22.82 7.73 -3.64
N GLU A 4 -23.72 6.78 -3.60
CA GLU A 4 -24.23 6.03 -4.76
C GLU A 4 -25.75 5.93 -4.60
N GLY A 5 -26.48 6.07 -5.67
CA GLY A 5 -27.94 5.97 -5.61
C GLY A 5 -28.62 6.36 -6.92
N HIS A 6 -29.95 6.53 -6.86
CA HIS A 6 -30.72 6.95 -8.01
C HIS A 6 -30.54 8.46 -8.28
N ASN A 7 -30.31 8.83 -9.54
CA ASN A 7 -30.01 10.21 -9.97
C ASN A 7 -30.97 11.25 -9.37
N LYS A 8 -32.25 10.90 -9.21
CA LYS A 8 -33.27 11.79 -8.63
C LYS A 8 -32.92 12.29 -7.22
N HIS A 9 -32.15 11.52 -6.45
CA HIS A 9 -31.84 11.83 -5.04
C HIS A 9 -30.37 12.24 -4.82
N ILE A 10 -29.47 11.91 -5.74
CA ILE A 10 -28.02 12.18 -5.63
C ILE A 10 -27.75 13.66 -5.43
N GLU A 11 -28.36 14.55 -6.25
CA GLU A 11 -28.12 15.98 -6.17
C GLU A 11 -28.60 16.57 -4.82
N TYR A 12 -29.70 16.09 -4.30
CA TYR A 12 -30.18 16.50 -2.98
C TYR A 12 -29.19 16.14 -1.88
N PHE A 13 -28.75 14.88 -1.82
CA PHE A 13 -27.82 14.42 -0.78
C PHE A 13 -26.42 15.03 -0.95
N LYS A 14 -25.96 15.22 -2.20
CA LYS A 14 -24.72 15.93 -2.48
C LYS A 14 -24.75 17.35 -1.90
N HIS A 15 -25.82 18.10 -2.19
CA HIS A 15 -26.00 19.45 -1.67
C HIS A 15 -26.08 19.46 -0.13
N LEU A 16 -26.86 18.54 0.44
CA LEU A 16 -27.02 18.42 1.90
C LEU A 16 -25.66 18.17 2.59
N PHE A 17 -24.89 17.18 2.14
CA PHE A 17 -23.62 16.86 2.77
C PHE A 17 -22.55 17.95 2.52
N SER A 18 -22.55 18.57 1.34
CA SER A 18 -21.65 19.69 1.06
C SER A 18 -21.97 20.90 1.92
N SER A 19 -23.24 21.19 2.22
CA SER A 19 -23.62 22.28 3.10
C SER A 19 -23.19 22.08 4.57
N LEU A 20 -22.93 20.81 4.94
CA LEU A 20 -22.35 20.42 6.23
C LEU A 20 -20.80 20.42 6.23
N GLY A 21 -20.17 20.96 5.20
CA GLY A 21 -18.71 21.06 5.08
C GLY A 21 -18.00 19.78 4.66
N ASN A 22 -18.71 18.79 4.08
CA ASN A 22 -18.09 17.57 3.62
C ASN A 22 -17.76 17.63 2.11
N ASP A 23 -16.58 17.09 1.74
CA ASP A 23 -16.30 16.74 0.34
C ASP A 23 -17.15 15.52 -0.05
N VAL A 24 -17.85 15.63 -1.18
CA VAL A 24 -18.76 14.59 -1.66
C VAL A 24 -18.32 14.07 -3.02
N ALA A 25 -18.01 12.79 -3.09
CA ALA A 25 -17.76 12.06 -4.32
C ALA A 25 -18.99 11.23 -4.71
N ILE A 26 -19.28 11.16 -6.01
CA ILE A 26 -20.37 10.32 -6.55
C ILE A 26 -19.71 9.15 -7.28
N ILE A 27 -20.19 7.93 -6.99
CA ILE A 27 -19.79 6.73 -7.73
C ILE A 27 -21.01 6.13 -8.44
N SER A 28 -20.76 5.49 -9.57
CA SER A 28 -21.79 4.72 -10.25
C SER A 28 -22.01 3.37 -9.56
N LYS A 29 -23.18 2.77 -9.80
CA LYS A 29 -23.54 1.44 -9.26
C LYS A 29 -22.51 0.37 -9.70
N GLU A 30 -22.04 0.45 -10.93
CA GLU A 30 -21.06 -0.47 -11.51
C GLU A 30 -19.70 -0.41 -10.78
N ASN A 31 -19.32 0.77 -10.29
CA ASN A 31 -18.05 1.00 -9.61
C ASN A 31 -18.09 0.71 -8.10
N LYS A 32 -19.25 0.38 -7.55
CA LYS A 32 -19.39 0.14 -6.09
C LYS A 32 -18.49 -0.97 -5.56
N SER A 33 -18.38 -2.09 -6.29
CA SER A 33 -17.50 -3.20 -5.90
C SER A 33 -16.02 -2.80 -5.95
N LEU A 34 -15.61 -2.03 -6.96
CA LEU A 34 -14.23 -1.53 -7.07
C LEU A 34 -13.92 -0.54 -5.94
N TYR A 35 -14.84 0.37 -5.65
CA TYR A 35 -14.70 1.29 -4.50
C TYR A 35 -14.56 0.52 -3.17
N HIS A 36 -15.39 -0.52 -2.97
CA HIS A 36 -15.29 -1.35 -1.78
C HIS A 36 -13.96 -2.12 -1.73
N ALA A 37 -13.51 -2.69 -2.86
CA ALA A 37 -12.21 -3.36 -2.94
C ALA A 37 -11.05 -2.42 -2.58
N ALA A 38 -11.06 -1.17 -3.06
CA ALA A 38 -10.06 -0.17 -2.69
C ALA A 38 -10.06 0.10 -1.17
N SER A 39 -11.24 0.23 -0.56
CA SER A 39 -11.38 0.43 0.88
C SER A 39 -10.85 -0.78 1.68
N VAL A 40 -11.19 -2.01 1.26
CA VAL A 40 -10.70 -3.26 1.86
C VAL A 40 -9.18 -3.38 1.74
N THR A 41 -8.61 -2.99 0.60
CA THR A 41 -7.17 -3.04 0.37
C THR A 41 -6.39 -2.25 1.43
N VAL A 42 -6.81 -1.03 1.74
CA VAL A 42 -6.09 -0.17 2.69
C VAL A 42 -6.52 -0.34 4.15
N SER A 43 -7.64 -0.99 4.42
CA SER A 43 -8.13 -1.19 5.79
C SER A 43 -7.92 -2.61 6.31
N ASN A 44 -8.23 -3.63 5.52
CA ASN A 44 -8.19 -5.02 5.95
C ASN A 44 -6.95 -5.76 5.44
N LEU A 45 -6.60 -5.63 4.14
CA LEU A 45 -5.45 -6.36 3.59
C LEU A 45 -4.12 -5.85 4.16
N ILE A 46 -4.02 -4.59 4.52
CA ILE A 46 -2.84 -4.06 5.23
C ILE A 46 -2.60 -4.78 6.57
N LEU A 47 -3.66 -5.23 7.26
CA LEU A 47 -3.50 -6.00 8.51
C LEU A 47 -2.83 -7.35 8.26
N GLY A 48 -3.10 -7.98 7.10
CA GLY A 48 -2.38 -9.19 6.68
C GLY A 48 -0.88 -8.94 6.50
N LEU A 49 -0.50 -7.83 5.86
CA LEU A 49 0.91 -7.45 5.68
C LEU A 49 1.61 -7.18 7.02
N ILE A 50 0.93 -6.47 7.94
CA ILE A 50 1.46 -6.21 9.28
C ILE A 50 1.63 -7.52 10.06
N ASN A 51 0.66 -8.44 9.97
CA ASN A 51 0.77 -9.74 10.61
C ASN A 51 1.94 -10.58 10.07
N ASN A 52 2.17 -10.59 8.76
CA ASN A 52 3.35 -11.25 8.18
C ASN A 52 4.66 -10.64 8.71
N ALA A 53 4.75 -9.32 8.78
CA ALA A 53 5.93 -8.64 9.32
C ALA A 53 6.16 -8.98 10.81
N ILE A 54 5.10 -9.13 11.61
CA ILE A 54 5.19 -9.59 13.00
C ILE A 54 5.74 -11.03 13.04
N ASN A 55 5.22 -11.93 12.19
CA ASN A 55 5.69 -13.32 12.14
C ASN A 55 7.19 -13.40 11.77
N TYR A 56 7.68 -12.57 10.84
CA TYR A 56 9.11 -12.51 10.51
C TYR A 56 9.97 -12.09 11.71
N LEU A 57 9.49 -11.15 12.52
CA LEU A 57 10.20 -10.76 13.74
C LEU A 57 10.11 -11.83 14.83
N GLU A 58 9.00 -12.60 14.91
CA GLU A 58 8.91 -13.76 15.80
C GLU A 58 9.95 -14.82 15.40
N ASP A 59 10.16 -15.08 14.11
CA ASP A 59 11.22 -15.97 13.61
C ASP A 59 12.63 -15.45 13.97
N CYS A 60 12.78 -14.12 14.18
CA CYS A 60 14.00 -13.49 14.70
C CYS A 60 14.11 -13.51 16.25
N GLY A 61 13.14 -14.12 16.96
CA GLY A 61 13.16 -14.24 18.43
C GLY A 61 12.43 -13.12 19.19
N PHE A 62 11.68 -12.26 18.50
CA PHE A 62 10.82 -11.26 19.16
C PHE A 62 9.55 -11.93 19.69
N THR A 63 8.96 -11.36 20.74
CA THR A 63 7.56 -11.63 21.06
C THR A 63 6.64 -10.79 20.17
N LYS A 64 5.37 -11.18 20.00
CA LYS A 64 4.38 -10.38 19.25
C LYS A 64 4.31 -8.94 19.73
N GLU A 65 4.37 -8.74 21.04
CA GLU A 65 4.33 -7.42 21.66
C GLU A 65 5.56 -6.56 21.29
N THR A 66 6.76 -7.15 21.39
CA THR A 66 8.01 -6.43 21.05
C THR A 66 8.15 -6.22 19.54
N ALA A 67 7.68 -7.17 18.72
CA ALA A 67 7.60 -7.02 17.27
C ALA A 67 6.70 -5.83 16.88
N MET A 68 5.50 -5.75 17.46
CA MET A 68 4.59 -4.63 17.17
C MET A 68 5.16 -3.29 17.63
N LYS A 69 5.82 -3.24 18.80
CA LYS A 69 6.49 -2.01 19.28
C LYS A 69 7.61 -1.55 18.34
N ALA A 70 8.32 -2.49 17.70
CA ALA A 70 9.37 -2.17 16.74
C ALA A 70 8.81 -1.69 15.38
N LEU A 71 7.70 -2.29 14.91
CA LEU A 71 7.12 -2.00 13.61
C LEU A 71 6.22 -0.76 13.59
N TYR A 72 5.51 -0.48 14.70
CA TYR A 72 4.52 0.59 14.76
C TYR A 72 5.07 1.97 14.37
N PRO A 73 6.26 2.41 14.84
CA PRO A 73 6.82 3.70 14.42
C PRO A 73 7.06 3.80 12.91
N LEU A 74 7.42 2.70 12.24
CA LEU A 74 7.63 2.67 10.78
C LEU A 74 6.30 2.83 10.04
N ILE A 75 5.23 2.18 10.53
CA ILE A 75 3.88 2.29 9.97
C ILE A 75 3.38 3.73 10.11
N GLU A 76 3.45 4.28 11.33
CA GLU A 76 3.00 5.64 11.62
C GLU A 76 3.75 6.68 10.78
N PHE A 77 5.07 6.55 10.69
CA PHE A 77 5.90 7.43 9.88
C PHE A 77 5.53 7.39 8.39
N ASN A 78 5.29 6.19 7.85
CA ASN A 78 4.85 6.05 6.45
C ASN A 78 3.48 6.70 6.22
N LEU A 79 2.51 6.48 7.11
CA LEU A 79 1.18 7.10 6.99
C LEU A 79 1.26 8.63 7.06
N LYS A 80 2.09 9.16 7.97
CA LYS A 80 2.35 10.60 8.05
C LYS A 80 2.95 11.14 6.75
N ASN A 81 3.98 10.49 6.21
CA ASN A 81 4.60 10.90 4.96
C ASN A 81 3.60 10.87 3.79
N ILE A 82 2.78 9.81 3.68
CA ILE A 82 1.75 9.71 2.64
C ILE A 82 0.77 10.89 2.73
N LYS A 83 0.35 11.27 3.94
CA LYS A 83 -0.54 12.41 4.15
C LYS A 83 0.10 13.74 3.74
N GLU A 84 1.40 13.91 3.97
CA GLU A 84 2.12 15.17 3.74
C GLU A 84 2.62 15.33 2.29
N LYS A 85 3.08 14.24 1.67
CA LYS A 85 3.81 14.25 0.39
C LYS A 85 3.15 13.40 -0.71
N GLY A 86 2.11 12.64 -0.37
CA GLY A 86 1.52 11.64 -1.28
C GLY A 86 2.34 10.34 -1.36
N VAL A 87 1.81 9.36 -2.07
CA VAL A 87 2.36 8.00 -2.14
C VAL A 87 3.72 7.97 -2.84
N ILE A 88 3.87 8.70 -3.97
CA ILE A 88 5.08 8.67 -4.81
C ILE A 88 6.29 9.18 -4.01
N ASP A 89 6.18 10.36 -3.43
CA ASP A 89 7.30 11.00 -2.73
C ASP A 89 7.62 10.34 -1.38
N SER A 90 6.66 9.61 -0.81
CA SER A 90 6.84 8.86 0.43
C SER A 90 7.58 7.54 0.23
N LEU A 91 7.64 7.03 -1.00
CA LEU A 91 8.28 5.75 -1.27
C LEU A 91 9.79 5.83 -0.98
N THR A 92 10.29 4.87 -0.21
CA THR A 92 11.70 4.64 0.11
C THR A 92 12.01 3.14 0.06
N GLY A 93 13.26 2.76 0.30
CA GLY A 93 13.63 1.36 0.46
C GLY A 93 14.38 0.77 -0.73
N PRO A 94 14.70 -0.54 -0.70
CA PRO A 94 15.58 -1.17 -1.67
C PRO A 94 15.01 -1.14 -3.09
N VAL A 95 13.72 -1.39 -3.27
CA VAL A 95 13.09 -1.34 -4.60
C VAL A 95 13.14 0.08 -5.17
N GLU A 96 12.87 1.11 -4.35
CA GLU A 96 12.95 2.51 -4.78
C GLU A 96 14.37 2.87 -5.22
N ARG A 97 15.40 2.35 -4.54
CA ARG A 97 16.80 2.59 -4.89
C ARG A 97 17.33 1.73 -6.03
N GLY A 98 16.59 0.72 -6.49
CA GLY A 98 17.08 -0.27 -7.46
C GLY A 98 18.08 -1.26 -6.86
N ASP A 99 18.05 -1.47 -5.55
CA ASP A 99 18.98 -2.31 -4.80
C ASP A 99 18.58 -3.79 -4.93
N LEU A 100 18.99 -4.39 -6.04
CA LEU A 100 18.69 -5.79 -6.37
C LEU A 100 19.27 -6.75 -5.32
N VAL A 101 20.47 -6.48 -4.80
CA VAL A 101 21.15 -7.38 -3.84
C VAL A 101 20.32 -7.51 -2.57
N THR A 102 19.81 -6.40 -2.04
CA THR A 102 18.94 -6.41 -0.86
C THR A 102 17.62 -7.16 -1.14
N VAL A 103 17.03 -6.99 -2.33
CA VAL A 103 15.79 -7.70 -2.70
C VAL A 103 16.01 -9.21 -2.79
N ILE A 104 17.14 -9.65 -3.38
CA ILE A 104 17.54 -11.06 -3.41
C ILE A 104 17.66 -11.61 -1.99
N ASN A 105 18.43 -10.94 -1.14
CA ASN A 105 18.65 -11.37 0.25
C ASN A 105 17.34 -11.49 1.05
N HIS A 106 16.38 -10.58 0.81
CA HIS A 106 15.05 -10.70 1.43
C HIS A 106 14.31 -11.95 0.95
N LEU A 107 14.30 -12.20 -0.37
CA LEU A 107 13.63 -13.36 -0.93
C LEU A 107 14.28 -14.68 -0.50
N ASP A 108 15.58 -14.72 -0.27
CA ASP A 108 16.30 -15.93 0.16
C ASP A 108 15.90 -16.37 1.57
N VAL A 109 15.58 -15.43 2.46
CA VAL A 109 15.22 -15.74 3.87
C VAL A 109 13.72 -15.87 4.11
N LEU A 110 12.88 -15.42 3.18
CA LEU A 110 11.43 -15.55 3.29
C LEU A 110 10.98 -16.98 3.06
N ARG A 111 9.86 -17.37 3.70
CA ARG A 111 9.17 -18.64 3.44
C ARG A 111 8.63 -18.65 2.00
N GLU A 112 8.54 -19.81 1.37
CA GLU A 112 8.08 -19.91 -0.03
C GLU A 112 6.70 -19.27 -0.26
N GLU A 113 5.76 -19.45 0.65
CA GLU A 113 4.42 -18.86 0.61
C GLU A 113 4.43 -17.32 0.64
N ASP A 114 5.44 -16.71 1.28
CA ASP A 114 5.58 -15.26 1.41
C ASP A 114 6.34 -14.62 0.23
N LYS A 115 7.16 -15.39 -0.46
CA LYS A 115 7.97 -14.91 -1.58
C LYS A 115 7.13 -14.36 -2.73
N GLU A 116 6.02 -15.04 -3.07
CA GLU A 116 5.12 -14.57 -4.13
C GLU A 116 4.46 -13.24 -3.76
N LEU A 117 3.96 -13.11 -2.54
CA LEU A 117 3.39 -11.86 -2.06
C LEU A 117 4.43 -10.74 -2.09
N TYR A 118 5.67 -11.01 -1.61
CA TYR A 118 6.75 -10.04 -1.63
C TYR A 118 7.07 -9.57 -3.06
N ARG A 119 7.16 -10.51 -4.03
CA ARG A 119 7.37 -10.17 -5.45
C ARG A 119 6.26 -9.33 -6.03
N LEU A 120 4.99 -9.70 -5.80
CA LEU A 120 3.82 -8.94 -6.30
C LEU A 120 3.82 -7.51 -5.77
N LEU A 121 4.06 -7.32 -4.49
CA LEU A 121 4.14 -5.99 -3.88
C LEU A 121 5.36 -5.21 -4.39
N SER A 122 6.51 -5.87 -4.54
CA SER A 122 7.72 -5.24 -5.08
C SER A 122 7.53 -4.75 -6.51
N ARG A 123 6.83 -5.52 -7.38
CA ARG A 123 6.44 -5.06 -8.73
C ARG A 123 5.55 -3.82 -8.67
N ASN A 124 4.56 -3.79 -7.78
CA ASN A 124 3.72 -2.59 -7.60
C ASN A 124 4.50 -1.37 -7.12
N ILE A 125 5.42 -1.56 -6.17
CA ILE A 125 6.32 -0.51 -5.68
C ILE A 125 7.27 -0.05 -6.79
N LEU A 126 7.75 -0.95 -7.64
CA LEU A 126 8.64 -0.62 -8.75
C LEU A 126 7.99 0.33 -9.76
N LYS A 127 6.68 0.15 -10.06
CA LYS A 127 5.93 1.09 -10.89
C LYS A 127 5.92 2.51 -10.29
N ILE A 128 5.76 2.62 -8.98
CA ILE A 128 5.83 3.91 -8.27
C ILE A 128 7.25 4.48 -8.32
N ALA A 129 8.26 3.63 -8.09
CA ALA A 129 9.68 4.02 -8.12
C ALA A 129 10.11 4.58 -9.47
N LYS A 130 9.64 4.01 -10.58
CA LYS A 130 9.88 4.51 -11.94
C LYS A 130 9.28 5.89 -12.18
N VAL A 131 8.10 6.17 -11.63
CA VAL A 131 7.48 7.49 -11.71
C VAL A 131 8.27 8.51 -10.88
N LYS A 132 8.75 8.10 -9.69
CA LYS A 132 9.53 8.96 -8.80
C LYS A 132 10.91 9.30 -9.36
N ASN A 133 11.60 8.34 -9.98
CA ASN A 133 13.00 8.44 -10.37
C ASN A 133 13.17 8.17 -11.88
N LEU A 134 12.78 9.11 -12.72
CA LEU A 134 12.73 8.97 -14.19
C LEU A 134 14.09 8.58 -14.82
N ASN A 135 15.20 8.93 -14.18
CA ASN A 135 16.56 8.70 -14.71
C ASN A 135 17.26 7.49 -14.08
N ARG A 136 16.57 6.72 -13.22
CA ARG A 136 17.18 5.54 -12.58
C ARG A 136 16.91 4.29 -13.41
N ASP A 137 17.97 3.49 -13.61
CA ASP A 137 17.84 2.19 -14.27
C ASP A 137 17.35 1.12 -13.28
N TYR A 138 16.26 0.45 -13.63
CA TYR A 138 15.65 -0.62 -12.86
C TYR A 138 15.66 -1.97 -13.59
N LYS A 139 16.31 -2.08 -14.76
CA LYS A 139 16.23 -3.22 -15.66
C LYS A 139 16.52 -4.55 -14.95
N ASN A 140 17.62 -4.63 -14.20
CA ASN A 140 17.99 -5.86 -13.49
C ASN A 140 16.94 -6.27 -12.43
N LEU A 141 16.33 -5.28 -11.77
CA LEU A 141 15.29 -5.53 -10.78
C LEU A 141 13.97 -5.98 -11.43
N GLU A 142 13.63 -5.43 -12.59
CA GLU A 142 12.47 -5.87 -13.40
C GLU A 142 12.61 -7.31 -13.83
N GLU A 143 13.74 -7.67 -14.45
CA GLU A 143 14.03 -9.03 -14.87
C GLU A 143 13.95 -10.02 -13.71
N TYR A 144 14.52 -9.68 -12.55
CA TYR A 144 14.52 -10.55 -11.37
C TYR A 144 13.12 -10.72 -10.75
N LEU A 145 12.32 -9.68 -10.73
CA LEU A 145 10.96 -9.73 -10.20
C LEU A 145 9.96 -10.37 -11.19
N GLY A 146 10.35 -10.58 -12.46
CA GLY A 146 9.51 -11.17 -13.49
C GLY A 146 8.44 -10.19 -14.01
N GLU A 147 8.84 -8.95 -14.25
CA GLU A 147 8.00 -7.92 -14.86
C GLU A 147 8.29 -7.79 -16.38
#